data_0f32b8b19b16a5a476c3110e29730ca2
#
_entry.id   0f32b8b19b16a5a476c3110e29730ca2
#
_cell.length_a   1.000
_cell.length_b   1.000
_cell.length_c   1.000
_cell.angle_alpha   90.00
_cell.angle_beta   90.00
_cell.angle_gamma   90.00
#
_symmetry.space_group_name_H-M   'P 1'
#
loop_
_entity.id
_entity.type
_entity.pdbx_description
1 polymer ?
#
loop_
_entity_poly.entity_id
_entity_poly.type
_entity_poly.pdbx_seq_one_letter_code
_entity_poly.pdbx_strand_id
1 'polypeptide(L)'
;MTIIVSGIDNSLVAHLLRRAGFGGTDSEVRHFSSIEYEDAVDALIDAVDTTSLPDDLIRRYHVDQSDLRTGASSGSNWMYKMVTTDAPFIEKVALLWHRVFATAQTKLIQGKVMTTQIEMFREYGLGSFREILIQLSKNPAMIFFLDNQDNHKDSVNENYGREILELFSMGAGNYTEEDIRECS
;
A
#
# COMPACT_ATOMS: atom_id res chain seq x y z
N MET A 1 -26.03 -39.46 -9.93
CA MET A 1 -26.30 -38.58 -8.78
C MET A 1 -25.41 -37.34 -8.98
N THR A 2 -25.98 -36.31 -9.58
CA THR A 2 -25.24 -35.08 -9.88
C THR A 2 -25.14 -34.27 -8.59
N ILE A 3 -23.95 -34.17 -8.02
CA ILE A 3 -23.69 -33.28 -6.89
C ILE A 3 -23.86 -31.87 -7.43
N ILE A 4 -24.96 -31.21 -7.10
CA ILE A 4 -25.12 -29.77 -7.29
C ILE A 4 -24.17 -29.15 -6.26
N VAL A 5 -22.98 -28.79 -6.69
CA VAL A 5 -22.13 -27.84 -5.94
C VAL A 5 -22.95 -26.56 -5.89
N SER A 6 -23.52 -26.23 -4.75
CA SER A 6 -24.17 -24.94 -4.54
C SER A 6 -23.06 -23.88 -4.63
N GLY A 7 -22.94 -23.28 -5.79
CA GLY A 7 -22.00 -22.18 -5.97
C GLY A 7 -22.24 -21.07 -4.94
N ILE A 8 -21.22 -20.35 -4.58
CA ILE A 8 -21.31 -19.21 -3.67
C ILE A 8 -22.25 -18.17 -4.27
N ASP A 9 -23.02 -17.50 -3.41
CA ASP A 9 -23.88 -16.39 -3.85
C ASP A 9 -23.04 -15.28 -4.54
N ASN A 10 -23.43 -14.93 -5.75
CA ASN A 10 -22.76 -13.88 -6.53
C ASN A 10 -22.64 -12.55 -5.76
N SER A 11 -23.61 -12.25 -4.88
CA SER A 11 -23.56 -11.03 -4.06
C SER A 11 -22.45 -11.07 -3.02
N LEU A 12 -22.20 -12.24 -2.44
CA LEU A 12 -21.11 -12.47 -1.49
C LEU A 12 -19.75 -12.40 -2.18
N VAL A 13 -19.62 -13.00 -3.36
CA VAL A 13 -18.40 -12.89 -4.18
C VAL A 13 -18.15 -11.46 -4.61
N ALA A 14 -19.16 -10.75 -5.10
CA ALA A 14 -19.04 -9.34 -5.45
C ALA A 14 -18.63 -8.49 -4.23
N HIS A 15 -19.09 -8.83 -3.03
CA HIS A 15 -18.63 -8.20 -1.79
C HIS A 15 -17.16 -8.52 -1.51
N LEU A 16 -16.75 -9.78 -1.61
CA LEU A 16 -15.36 -10.20 -1.43
C LEU A 16 -14.43 -9.44 -2.37
N LEU A 17 -14.74 -9.40 -3.68
CA LEU A 17 -13.92 -8.69 -4.68
C LEU A 17 -13.81 -7.18 -4.40
N ARG A 18 -14.83 -6.56 -3.82
CA ARG A 18 -14.74 -5.15 -3.38
C ARG A 18 -13.91 -4.98 -2.11
N ARG A 19 -13.90 -5.97 -1.22
CA ARG A 19 -13.12 -5.94 0.04
C ARG A 19 -11.65 -6.22 -0.21
N ALA A 20 -11.37 -7.27 -0.99
CA ALA A 20 -10.00 -7.68 -1.33
C ALA A 20 -9.37 -6.88 -2.47
N GLY A 21 -10.18 -6.13 -3.24
CA GLY A 21 -9.70 -5.35 -4.37
C GLY A 21 -10.57 -4.11 -4.61
N PHE A 22 -10.79 -3.80 -5.87
CA PHE A 22 -11.51 -2.61 -6.34
C PHE A 22 -12.85 -2.94 -7.03
N GLY A 23 -13.36 -4.15 -6.83
CA GLY A 23 -14.52 -4.73 -7.48
C GLY A 23 -14.12 -5.83 -8.45
N GLY A 24 -15.06 -6.36 -9.18
CA GLY A 24 -14.82 -7.39 -10.18
C GLY A 24 -15.79 -7.27 -11.36
N THR A 25 -15.37 -7.76 -12.51
CA THR A 25 -16.19 -7.92 -13.70
C THR A 25 -17.20 -9.06 -13.51
N ASP A 26 -18.23 -9.11 -14.36
CA ASP A 26 -19.18 -10.22 -14.35
C ASP A 26 -18.52 -11.59 -14.59
N SER A 27 -17.42 -11.62 -15.34
CA SER A 27 -16.65 -12.85 -15.56
C SER A 27 -15.91 -13.29 -14.31
N GLU A 28 -15.30 -12.38 -13.57
CA GLU A 28 -14.63 -12.68 -12.30
C GLU A 28 -15.63 -13.11 -11.23
N VAL A 29 -16.77 -12.42 -11.11
CA VAL A 29 -17.82 -12.82 -10.17
C VAL A 29 -18.27 -14.26 -10.47
N ARG A 30 -18.53 -14.60 -11.75
CA ARG A 30 -18.90 -15.98 -12.13
C ARG A 30 -17.79 -16.99 -11.84
N HIS A 31 -16.54 -16.64 -12.12
CA HIS A 31 -15.39 -17.50 -11.85
C HIS A 31 -15.28 -17.83 -10.36
N PHE A 32 -15.23 -16.81 -9.51
CA PHE A 32 -15.12 -17.00 -8.07
C PHE A 32 -16.37 -17.59 -7.43
N SER A 33 -17.56 -17.45 -8.03
CA SER A 33 -18.77 -18.11 -7.57
C SER A 33 -18.82 -19.60 -7.92
N SER A 34 -17.94 -20.09 -8.79
CA SER A 34 -17.87 -21.51 -9.18
C SER A 34 -16.92 -22.34 -8.33
N ILE A 35 -16.19 -21.76 -7.38
CA ILE A 35 -15.25 -22.40 -6.46
C ILE A 35 -15.73 -22.22 -5.01
N GLU A 36 -15.13 -22.94 -4.05
CA GLU A 36 -15.44 -22.76 -2.63
C GLU A 36 -14.96 -21.40 -2.13
N TYR A 37 -15.62 -20.85 -1.09
CA TYR A 37 -15.34 -19.48 -0.61
C TYR A 37 -13.92 -19.33 -0.08
N GLU A 38 -13.44 -20.31 0.66
CA GLU A 38 -12.08 -20.35 1.19
C GLU A 38 -11.05 -20.35 0.06
N ASP A 39 -11.27 -21.17 -1.00
CA ASP A 39 -10.40 -21.21 -2.18
C ASP A 39 -10.40 -19.84 -2.92
N ALA A 40 -11.55 -19.16 -2.96
CA ALA A 40 -11.65 -17.82 -3.54
C ALA A 40 -10.85 -16.78 -2.73
N VAL A 41 -10.88 -16.86 -1.41
CA VAL A 41 -10.08 -15.99 -0.51
C VAL A 41 -8.60 -16.25 -0.69
N ASP A 42 -8.18 -17.52 -0.66
CA ASP A 42 -6.78 -17.94 -0.81
C ASP A 42 -6.23 -17.50 -2.19
N ALA A 43 -7.00 -17.68 -3.25
CA ALA A 43 -6.63 -17.25 -4.59
C ALA A 43 -6.39 -15.73 -4.70
N LEU A 44 -7.17 -14.92 -3.95
CA LEU A 44 -6.96 -13.46 -3.93
C LEU A 44 -5.76 -13.04 -3.08
N ILE A 45 -5.46 -13.78 -2.01
CA ILE A 45 -4.31 -13.51 -1.13
C ILE A 45 -3.01 -13.91 -1.83
N ASP A 46 -3.00 -15.07 -2.51
CA ASP A 46 -1.81 -15.65 -3.15
C ASP A 46 -1.57 -15.10 -4.56
N ALA A 47 -2.44 -14.23 -5.05
CA ALA A 47 -2.32 -13.65 -6.38
C ALA A 47 -0.99 -12.89 -6.54
N VAL A 48 -0.29 -13.15 -7.64
CA VAL A 48 0.95 -12.47 -8.00
C VAL A 48 0.69 -11.56 -9.21
N ASP A 49 1.14 -10.32 -9.14
CA ASP A 49 1.00 -9.38 -10.25
C ASP A 49 1.92 -9.78 -11.42
N THR A 50 1.32 -10.26 -12.50
CA THR A 50 2.01 -10.61 -13.74
C THR A 50 1.81 -9.56 -14.84
N THR A 51 0.97 -8.57 -14.60
CA THR A 51 0.52 -7.58 -15.60
C THR A 51 1.26 -6.26 -15.57
N SER A 52 2.38 -6.16 -14.83
CA SER A 52 3.15 -4.91 -14.84
C SER A 52 3.51 -4.53 -16.27
N LEU A 53 2.89 -3.44 -16.78
CA LEU A 53 3.33 -2.90 -18.07
C LEU A 53 4.81 -2.58 -17.98
N PRO A 54 5.59 -3.00 -18.98
CA PRO A 54 6.99 -2.62 -19.05
C PRO A 54 7.12 -1.09 -19.00
N ASP A 55 8.02 -0.59 -18.18
CA ASP A 55 8.27 0.85 -18.02
C ASP A 55 8.51 1.58 -19.37
N ASP A 56 9.01 0.87 -20.38
CA ASP A 56 9.23 1.41 -21.71
C ASP A 56 7.91 1.69 -22.47
N LEU A 57 6.84 0.94 -22.22
CA LEU A 57 5.53 1.22 -22.82
C LEU A 57 4.90 2.47 -22.20
N ILE A 58 5.01 2.64 -20.90
CA ILE A 58 4.57 3.86 -20.22
C ILE A 58 5.34 5.07 -20.78
N ARG A 59 6.65 4.95 -20.93
CA ARG A 59 7.50 6.03 -21.50
C ARG A 59 7.14 6.38 -22.93
N ARG A 60 6.79 5.42 -23.77
CA ARG A 60 6.48 5.66 -25.19
C ARG A 60 5.17 6.41 -25.41
N TYR A 61 4.15 6.10 -24.61
CA TYR A 61 2.79 6.58 -24.83
C TYR A 61 2.37 7.67 -23.83
N HIS A 62 3.03 7.74 -22.68
CA HIS A 62 2.71 8.69 -21.60
C HIS A 62 3.98 9.21 -20.94
N VAL A 63 4.74 10.02 -21.67
CA VAL A 63 5.99 10.61 -21.18
C VAL A 63 5.81 11.34 -19.84
N ASP A 64 4.71 12.05 -19.67
CA ASP A 64 4.39 12.76 -18.43
C ASP A 64 4.14 11.83 -17.24
N GLN A 65 3.62 10.61 -17.49
CA GLN A 65 3.39 9.61 -16.45
C GLN A 65 4.63 8.79 -16.11
N SER A 66 5.59 8.69 -17.03
CA SER A 66 6.88 8.04 -16.78
C SER A 66 7.82 8.92 -15.97
N ASP A 67 7.60 10.24 -15.99
CA ASP A 67 8.34 11.20 -15.20
C ASP A 67 7.70 11.34 -13.80
N LEU A 68 8.00 10.40 -12.91
CA LEU A 68 7.50 10.36 -11.54
C LEU A 68 7.96 11.54 -10.66
N ARG A 69 8.46 12.64 -11.27
CA ARG A 69 8.85 13.85 -10.54
C ARG A 69 7.66 14.58 -9.94
N THR A 70 6.51 14.54 -10.59
CA THR A 70 5.29 15.16 -10.06
C THR A 70 4.42 14.15 -9.34
N GLY A 71 3.63 14.60 -8.36
CA GLY A 71 2.70 13.73 -7.69
C GLY A 71 1.51 13.31 -8.52
N ALA A 72 1.11 14.16 -9.44
CA ALA A 72 0.08 13.80 -10.39
C ALA A 72 0.49 12.56 -11.22
N SER A 73 1.75 12.52 -11.69
CA SER A 73 2.29 11.37 -12.41
C SER A 73 2.37 10.12 -11.56
N SER A 74 2.84 10.25 -10.32
CA SER A 74 2.92 9.14 -9.35
C SER A 74 1.53 8.59 -9.01
N GLY A 75 0.56 9.46 -8.75
CA GLY A 75 -0.83 9.06 -8.47
C GLY A 75 -1.50 8.40 -9.66
N SER A 76 -1.31 8.92 -10.88
CA SER A 76 -1.84 8.33 -12.11
C SER A 76 -1.24 6.95 -12.39
N ASN A 77 0.06 6.77 -12.17
CA ASN A 77 0.72 5.48 -12.31
C ASN A 77 0.15 4.47 -11.31
N TRP A 78 0.00 4.87 -10.06
CA TRP A 78 -0.57 3.98 -9.05
C TRP A 78 -2.03 3.62 -9.36
N MET A 79 -2.84 4.58 -9.75
CA MET A 79 -4.24 4.33 -10.16
C MET A 79 -4.30 3.37 -11.36
N TYR A 80 -3.41 3.54 -12.34
CA TYR A 80 -3.29 2.62 -13.46
C TYR A 80 -2.98 1.19 -12.98
N LYS A 81 -2.00 1.00 -12.10
CA LYS A 81 -1.68 -0.30 -11.49
C LYS A 81 -2.88 -0.91 -10.76
N MET A 82 -3.62 -0.13 -9.96
CA MET A 82 -4.82 -0.60 -9.28
C MET A 82 -5.90 -1.13 -10.24
N VAL A 83 -6.00 -0.56 -11.44
CA VAL A 83 -7.01 -0.95 -12.44
C VAL A 83 -6.58 -2.16 -13.25
N THR A 84 -5.27 -2.35 -13.46
CA THR A 84 -4.73 -3.35 -14.39
C THR A 84 -4.10 -4.56 -13.72
N THR A 85 -3.89 -4.54 -12.40
CA THR A 85 -3.20 -5.61 -11.66
C THR A 85 -3.99 -6.91 -11.62
N ASP A 86 -3.30 -8.04 -11.73
CA ASP A 86 -3.85 -9.38 -11.44
C ASP A 86 -3.83 -9.71 -9.93
N ALA A 87 -3.19 -8.87 -9.11
CA ALA A 87 -3.09 -9.01 -7.66
C ALA A 87 -3.73 -7.82 -6.91
N PRO A 88 -5.05 -7.60 -7.03
CA PRO A 88 -5.72 -6.42 -6.50
C PRO A 88 -5.65 -6.32 -4.97
N PHE A 89 -5.47 -7.45 -4.27
CA PHE A 89 -5.35 -7.46 -2.82
C PHE A 89 -4.06 -6.78 -2.33
N ILE A 90 -2.95 -6.98 -3.02
CA ILE A 90 -1.68 -6.30 -2.70
C ILE A 90 -1.85 -4.78 -2.81
N GLU A 91 -2.47 -4.30 -3.89
CA GLU A 91 -2.74 -2.86 -4.08
C GLU A 91 -3.71 -2.31 -3.02
N LYS A 92 -4.71 -3.10 -2.64
CA LYS A 92 -5.67 -2.74 -1.59
C LYS A 92 -4.99 -2.59 -0.23
N VAL A 93 -4.09 -3.49 0.10
CA VAL A 93 -3.30 -3.44 1.34
C VAL A 93 -2.29 -2.30 1.32
N ALA A 94 -1.62 -2.06 0.18
CA ALA A 94 -0.75 -0.89 0.02
C ALA A 94 -1.52 0.43 0.23
N LEU A 95 -2.74 0.54 -0.31
CA LEU A 95 -3.62 1.69 -0.10
C LEU A 95 -4.05 1.84 1.37
N LEU A 96 -4.32 0.73 2.07
CA LEU A 96 -4.61 0.73 3.51
C LEU A 96 -3.43 1.32 4.30
N TRP A 97 -2.23 0.80 4.07
CA TRP A 97 -1.03 1.25 4.77
C TRP A 97 -0.67 2.70 4.45
N HIS A 98 -0.83 3.11 3.19
CA HIS A 98 -0.65 4.51 2.80
C HIS A 98 -1.62 5.46 3.52
N ARG A 99 -2.83 5.00 3.83
CA ARG A 99 -3.79 5.76 4.65
C ARG A 99 -3.41 5.78 6.13
N VAL A 100 -2.92 4.67 6.66
CA VAL A 100 -2.52 4.54 8.09
C VAL A 100 -1.26 5.38 8.35
N PHE A 101 -0.25 5.22 7.51
CA PHE A 101 1.02 5.96 7.58
C PHE A 101 0.98 7.20 6.68
N ALA A 102 -0.01 8.05 6.91
CA ALA A 102 -0.34 9.18 6.06
C ALA A 102 0.88 10.08 5.79
N THR A 103 1.35 10.08 4.55
CA THR A 103 2.43 10.91 4.06
C THR A 103 1.88 11.82 2.97
N ALA A 104 2.02 13.13 3.13
CA ALA A 104 1.50 14.07 2.16
C ALA A 104 2.57 14.53 1.19
N GLN A 105 2.25 14.49 -0.10
CA GLN A 105 3.15 14.93 -1.14
C GLN A 105 3.49 16.43 -1.08
N THR A 106 2.67 17.25 -0.42
CA THR A 106 2.88 18.69 -0.32
C THR A 106 4.22 19.08 0.30
N LYS A 107 4.82 18.20 1.11
CA LYS A 107 6.17 18.36 1.67
C LYS A 107 7.27 17.68 0.82
N LEU A 108 6.90 16.83 -0.13
CA LEU A 108 7.86 16.05 -0.90
C LEU A 108 8.23 16.78 -2.19
N ILE A 109 9.53 16.91 -2.45
CA ILE A 109 10.06 17.62 -3.63
C ILE A 109 9.78 16.82 -4.92
N GLN A 110 9.69 15.49 -4.84
CA GLN A 110 9.53 14.62 -6.01
C GLN A 110 8.50 13.51 -5.76
N GLY A 111 7.61 13.29 -6.73
CA GLY A 111 6.62 12.22 -6.71
C GLY A 111 7.23 10.82 -6.64
N LYS A 112 8.44 10.63 -7.19
CA LYS A 112 9.17 9.34 -7.13
C LYS A 112 9.38 8.85 -5.70
N VAL A 113 9.58 9.73 -4.74
CA VAL A 113 9.76 9.39 -3.33
C VAL A 113 8.49 8.75 -2.77
N MET A 114 7.33 9.26 -3.15
CA MET A 114 6.03 8.66 -2.80
C MET A 114 5.84 7.29 -3.45
N THR A 115 6.24 7.13 -4.71
CA THR A 115 6.19 5.83 -5.39
C THR A 115 7.04 4.79 -4.65
N THR A 116 8.24 5.15 -4.19
CA THR A 116 9.10 4.27 -3.39
C THR A 116 8.42 3.83 -2.08
N GLN A 117 7.63 4.70 -1.45
CA GLN A 117 6.85 4.32 -0.26
C GLN A 117 5.73 3.34 -0.60
N ILE A 118 5.02 3.55 -1.70
CA ILE A 118 3.97 2.65 -2.16
C ILE A 118 4.54 1.25 -2.50
N GLU A 119 5.70 1.20 -3.18
CA GLU A 119 6.39 -0.07 -3.46
C GLU A 119 6.79 -0.80 -2.16
N MET A 120 7.27 -0.08 -1.15
CA MET A 120 7.54 -0.64 0.16
C MET A 120 6.27 -1.25 0.80
N PHE A 121 5.11 -0.60 0.70
CA PHE A 121 3.86 -1.17 1.21
C PHE A 121 3.40 -2.40 0.42
N ARG A 122 3.68 -2.50 -0.88
CA ARG A 122 3.43 -3.71 -1.66
C ARG A 122 4.28 -4.88 -1.20
N GLU A 123 5.57 -4.61 -0.94
CA GLU A 123 6.54 -5.63 -0.55
C GLU A 123 6.30 -6.15 0.87
N TYR A 124 6.05 -5.24 1.82
CA TYR A 124 5.99 -5.58 3.24
C TYR A 124 4.57 -5.58 3.83
N GLY A 125 3.57 -5.09 3.09
CA GLY A 125 2.23 -4.81 3.63
C GLY A 125 1.46 -6.03 4.12
N LEU A 126 1.74 -7.22 3.59
CA LEU A 126 1.16 -8.50 4.05
C LEU A 126 2.04 -9.20 5.10
N GLY A 127 3.18 -8.61 5.45
CA GLY A 127 4.11 -9.13 6.43
C GLY A 127 3.81 -8.71 7.87
N SER A 128 4.84 -8.70 8.70
CA SER A 128 4.70 -8.30 10.09
C SER A 128 4.64 -6.77 10.24
N PHE A 129 3.81 -6.30 11.18
CA PHE A 129 3.72 -4.88 11.50
C PHE A 129 5.06 -4.27 11.93
N ARG A 130 5.86 -5.05 12.68
CA ARG A 130 7.21 -4.65 13.07
C ARG A 130 8.10 -4.35 11.87
N GLU A 131 8.06 -5.20 10.85
CA GLU A 131 8.87 -5.00 9.64
C GLU A 131 8.42 -3.77 8.86
N ILE A 132 7.11 -3.56 8.73
CA ILE A 132 6.57 -2.35 8.10
C ILE A 132 7.10 -1.09 8.80
N LEU A 133 7.08 -1.03 10.14
CA LEU A 133 7.60 0.11 10.89
C LEU A 133 9.10 0.33 10.66
N ILE A 134 9.90 -0.75 10.62
CA ILE A 134 11.33 -0.67 10.35
C ILE A 134 11.60 -0.12 8.95
N GLN A 135 10.87 -0.60 7.94
CA GLN A 135 11.03 -0.13 6.57
C GLN A 135 10.49 1.30 6.38
N LEU A 136 9.42 1.65 7.08
CA LEU A 136 8.88 3.01 7.11
C LEU A 136 9.91 4.00 7.67
N SER A 137 10.61 3.62 8.74
CA SER A 137 11.67 4.45 9.36
C SER A 137 12.85 4.74 8.42
N LYS A 138 13.09 3.86 7.47
CA LYS A 138 14.14 4.01 6.45
C LYS A 138 13.63 4.66 5.17
N ASN A 139 12.31 4.83 5.05
CA ASN A 139 11.68 5.29 3.82
C ASN A 139 11.88 6.81 3.63
N PRO A 140 12.45 7.26 2.50
CA PRO A 140 12.74 8.67 2.29
C PRO A 140 11.49 9.56 2.32
N ALA A 141 10.32 9.07 1.91
CA ALA A 141 9.09 9.86 2.00
C ALA A 141 8.74 10.20 3.45
N MET A 142 8.86 9.23 4.36
CA MET A 142 8.59 9.45 5.77
C MET A 142 9.67 10.31 6.43
N ILE A 143 10.94 10.09 6.10
CA ILE A 143 12.07 10.90 6.61
C ILE A 143 11.84 12.38 6.28
N PHE A 144 11.51 12.71 5.03
CA PHE A 144 11.25 14.10 4.63
C PHE A 144 9.92 14.64 5.19
N PHE A 145 8.90 13.80 5.26
CA PHE A 145 7.58 14.24 5.74
C PHE A 145 7.59 14.67 7.21
N LEU A 146 8.36 13.96 8.05
CA LEU A 146 8.50 14.23 9.48
C LEU A 146 9.76 15.00 9.84
N ASP A 147 10.44 15.61 8.86
CA ASP A 147 11.62 16.45 9.03
C ASP A 147 12.80 15.72 9.74
N ASN A 148 12.85 14.39 9.63
CA ASN A 148 13.88 13.55 10.27
C ASN A 148 15.27 13.70 9.61
N GLN A 149 15.34 14.25 8.39
CA GLN A 149 16.60 14.61 7.73
C GLN A 149 17.34 15.74 8.47
N ASP A 150 16.64 16.54 9.28
CA ASP A 150 17.22 17.62 10.07
C ASP A 150 17.68 17.18 11.46
N ASN A 151 17.56 15.87 11.75
CA ASN A 151 17.93 15.30 13.05
C ASN A 151 19.44 15.11 13.16
N HIS A 152 20.04 15.70 14.19
CA HIS A 152 21.47 15.65 14.44
C HIS A 152 21.76 15.35 15.92
N LYS A 153 22.92 14.72 16.20
CA LYS A 153 23.35 14.34 17.53
C LYS A 153 23.22 15.45 18.61
N ASP A 154 23.48 16.69 18.22
CA ASP A 154 23.46 17.84 19.13
C ASP A 154 22.17 18.68 19.02
N SER A 155 21.23 18.28 18.16
CA SER A 155 19.96 18.94 17.94
C SER A 155 18.93 17.91 17.48
N VAL A 156 18.39 17.21 18.47
CA VAL A 156 17.39 16.15 18.23
C VAL A 156 16.07 16.76 17.80
N ASN A 157 15.57 16.34 16.65
CA ASN A 157 14.22 16.63 16.18
C ASN A 157 13.28 15.48 16.60
N GLU A 158 12.46 15.73 17.61
CA GLU A 158 11.57 14.72 18.20
C GLU A 158 10.31 14.41 17.34
N ASN A 159 10.09 15.12 16.23
CA ASN A 159 8.86 14.99 15.44
C ASN A 159 8.65 13.55 14.97
N TYR A 160 9.69 12.93 14.38
CA TYR A 160 9.61 11.54 13.95
C TYR A 160 9.33 10.58 15.10
N GLY A 161 10.10 10.66 16.19
CA GLY A 161 9.94 9.78 17.36
C GLY A 161 8.54 9.89 17.96
N ARG A 162 8.01 11.10 18.07
CA ARG A 162 6.66 11.35 18.59
C ARG A 162 5.59 10.73 17.69
N GLU A 163 5.63 10.99 16.39
CA GLU A 163 4.63 10.49 15.45
C GLU A 163 4.66 8.95 15.32
N ILE A 164 5.84 8.34 15.32
CA ILE A 164 5.96 6.87 15.26
C ILE A 164 5.36 6.21 16.50
N LEU A 165 5.55 6.77 17.68
CA LEU A 165 5.02 6.24 18.94
C LEU A 165 3.53 6.58 19.11
N GLU A 166 3.13 7.81 18.86
CA GLU A 166 1.77 8.30 19.14
C GLU A 166 0.76 7.85 18.10
N LEU A 167 1.04 8.08 16.81
CA LEU A 167 0.07 7.85 15.74
C LEU A 167 0.22 6.48 15.09
N PHE A 168 1.45 5.96 14.99
CA PHE A 168 1.71 4.80 14.14
C PHE A 168 1.93 3.50 14.89
N SER A 169 2.13 3.51 16.23
CA SER A 169 2.38 2.27 16.95
C SER A 169 1.68 2.17 18.32
N MET A 170 2.07 2.94 19.31
CA MET A 170 1.70 2.70 20.71
C MET A 170 0.42 3.44 21.16
N GLY A 171 0.13 4.57 20.52
CA GLY A 171 -0.95 5.47 20.93
C GLY A 171 -0.56 6.38 22.10
N ALA A 172 -1.25 7.54 22.20
CA ALA A 172 -0.99 8.54 23.23
C ALA A 172 -1.05 7.97 24.65
N GLY A 173 -0.08 8.33 25.49
CA GLY A 173 -0.02 7.94 26.90
C GLY A 173 0.62 6.58 27.19
N ASN A 174 1.07 5.84 26.15
CA ASN A 174 1.74 4.54 26.32
C ASN A 174 3.28 4.62 26.15
N TYR A 175 3.84 5.81 26.13
CA TYR A 175 5.27 6.10 26.03
C TYR A 175 5.62 7.33 26.88
N THR A 176 6.91 7.54 27.12
CA THR A 176 7.47 8.67 27.87
C THR A 176 8.16 9.66 26.93
N GLU A 177 8.47 10.86 27.40
CA GLU A 177 9.28 11.83 26.65
C GLU A 177 10.71 11.32 26.41
N GLU A 178 11.22 10.41 27.26
CA GLU A 178 12.51 9.76 27.06
C GLU A 178 12.45 8.76 25.91
N ASP A 179 11.35 7.97 25.82
CA ASP A 179 11.14 7.05 24.68
C ASP A 179 11.10 7.81 23.33
N ILE A 180 10.51 9.01 23.31
CA ILE A 180 10.51 9.86 22.11
C ILE A 180 11.94 10.22 21.70
N ARG A 181 12.77 10.68 22.65
CA ARG A 181 14.16 11.07 22.36
C ARG A 181 15.01 9.89 21.89
N GLU A 182 14.82 8.74 22.54
CA GLU A 182 15.54 7.51 22.16
C GLU A 182 15.10 6.97 20.79
N CYS A 183 13.84 7.25 20.38
CA CYS A 183 13.30 6.86 19.09
C CYS A 183 13.74 7.80 17.95
N SER A 184 14.07 9.04 18.29
CA SER A 184 14.47 10.09 17.34
C SER A 184 15.94 10.08 17.03
#